data_b41e1eca99042c9c9166ef2ed0a37a36
#
_entry.id   b41e1eca99042c9c9166ef2ed0a37a36
#
_cell.length_a   1.000
_cell.length_b   1.000
_cell.length_c   1.000
_cell.angle_alpha   90.00
_cell.angle_beta   90.00
_cell.angle_gamma   90.00
#
_symmetry.space_group_name_H-M   'P 1'
#
loop_
_entity.id
_entity.type
_entity.pdbx_description
1 polymer ?
#
loop_
_entity_poly.entity_id
_entity_poly.type
_entity_poly.pdbx_seq_one_letter_code
_entity_poly.pdbx_strand_id
1 'polypeptide(L)'
;VIGQRLVRRISDPEPYQSDPVETAAINKYVGHLLPERKEDIKRYAEDLGYETLPLRGQTAYTLYKGKESPEAPGGYKGRLGLYEVFDVKENIQELIMKRASSGDIQKAAQMNGMVTMQQDGYLKALAGLTTLAEVNRVAADDVA
;
A
#
# COMPACT_ATOMS: atom_id res chain seq x y z
N VAL A 1 4.60 -12.23 -11.78
CA VAL A 1 4.68 -10.89 -12.40
C VAL A 1 4.89 -9.85 -11.32
N ILE A 2 5.88 -8.99 -11.50
CA ILE A 2 6.26 -7.96 -10.54
C ILE A 2 6.31 -6.61 -11.24
N GLY A 3 5.50 -5.65 -10.77
CA GLY A 3 5.61 -4.25 -11.14
C GLY A 3 6.32 -3.49 -10.03
N GLN A 4 7.05 -2.43 -10.37
CA GLN A 4 7.76 -1.61 -9.40
C GLN A 4 7.75 -0.14 -9.80
N ARG A 5 7.57 0.74 -8.81
CA ARG A 5 7.79 2.18 -8.95
C ARG A 5 8.48 2.70 -7.70
N LEU A 6 9.16 3.83 -7.82
CA LEU A 6 9.88 4.43 -6.71
C LEU A 6 9.12 5.63 -6.15
N VAL A 7 9.06 5.69 -4.82
CA VAL A 7 8.57 6.85 -4.08
C VAL A 7 9.70 7.38 -3.19
N ARG A 8 9.58 8.61 -2.75
CA ARG A 8 10.53 9.19 -1.81
C ARG A 8 10.23 8.66 -0.41
N ARG A 9 11.30 8.36 0.32
CA ARG A 9 11.22 7.91 1.71
C ARG A 9 11.27 9.12 2.64
N ILE A 10 10.46 9.11 3.72
CA ILE A 10 10.50 10.18 4.71
C ILE A 10 11.67 10.01 5.67
N SER A 11 12.18 11.15 6.17
CA SER A 11 13.27 11.23 7.15
C SER A 11 12.69 11.71 8.48
N ASP A 12 13.15 11.10 9.58
CA ASP A 12 12.69 11.44 10.93
C ASP A 12 11.15 11.49 11.03
N PRO A 13 10.47 10.33 10.91
CA PRO A 13 9.01 10.30 10.86
C PRO A 13 8.36 10.93 12.10
N GLU A 14 7.45 11.88 11.87
CA GLU A 14 6.63 12.48 12.92
C GLU A 14 5.18 12.00 12.76
N PRO A 15 4.58 11.40 13.81
CA PRO A 15 3.21 10.89 13.68
C PRO A 15 2.19 12.02 13.68
N TYR A 16 1.11 11.81 12.93
CA TYR A 16 -0.07 12.67 12.96
C TYR A 16 -1.31 11.81 12.67
N GLN A 17 -2.48 12.33 13.04
CA GLN A 17 -3.73 11.60 12.77
C GLN A 17 -4.26 11.97 11.40
N SER A 18 -4.72 10.95 10.66
CA SER A 18 -5.27 11.17 9.32
C SER A 18 -6.53 12.05 9.37
N ASP A 19 -6.72 12.87 8.33
CA ASP A 19 -7.96 13.62 8.15
C ASP A 19 -9.05 12.71 7.58
N PRO A 20 -10.33 13.19 7.48
CA PRO A 20 -11.40 12.35 6.95
C PRO A 20 -11.17 11.84 5.52
N VAL A 21 -10.51 12.62 4.67
CA VAL A 21 -10.20 12.21 3.29
C VAL A 21 -9.16 11.09 3.28
N GLU A 22 -8.09 11.26 4.05
CA GLU A 22 -7.05 10.25 4.18
C GLU A 22 -7.60 8.96 4.79
N THR A 23 -8.41 9.08 5.83
CA THR A 23 -9.05 7.94 6.50
C THR A 23 -9.94 7.16 5.54
N ALA A 24 -10.76 7.85 4.75
CA ALA A 24 -11.62 7.21 3.77
C ALA A 24 -10.81 6.47 2.70
N ALA A 25 -9.71 7.05 2.24
CA ALA A 25 -8.83 6.42 1.27
C ALA A 25 -8.18 5.15 1.83
N ILE A 26 -7.68 5.20 3.06
CA ILE A 26 -7.08 4.03 3.73
C ILE A 26 -8.11 2.90 3.84
N ASN A 27 -9.31 3.20 4.31
CA ASN A 27 -10.37 2.20 4.45
C ASN A 27 -10.78 1.62 3.09
N LYS A 28 -10.80 2.44 2.04
CA LYS A 28 -11.16 2.00 0.70
C LYS A 28 -10.14 1.06 0.08
N TYR A 29 -8.86 1.41 0.15
CA TYR A 29 -7.81 0.68 -0.57
C TYR A 29 -7.22 -0.48 0.22
N VAL A 30 -7.04 -0.33 1.52
CA VAL A 30 -6.36 -1.36 2.34
C VAL A 30 -7.20 -1.86 3.52
N GLY A 31 -8.40 -1.33 3.73
CA GLY A 31 -9.24 -1.75 4.86
C GLY A 31 -9.40 -3.25 4.96
N HIS A 32 -9.64 -3.93 3.84
CA HIS A 32 -9.81 -5.39 3.82
C HIS A 32 -8.52 -6.17 4.10
N LEU A 33 -7.36 -5.52 4.04
CA LEU A 33 -6.06 -6.13 4.36
C LEU A 33 -5.70 -5.95 5.84
N LEU A 34 -6.43 -5.11 6.57
CA LEU A 34 -6.17 -4.84 7.97
C LEU A 34 -6.97 -5.80 8.86
N PRO A 35 -6.43 -6.19 10.03
CA PRO A 35 -7.13 -7.11 10.93
C PRO A 35 -8.29 -6.42 11.63
N GLU A 36 -9.36 -7.19 11.91
CA GLU A 36 -10.52 -6.71 12.66
C GLU A 36 -10.33 -6.83 14.17
N ARG A 37 -9.49 -7.76 14.61
CA ARG A 37 -9.29 -8.08 16.02
C ARG A 37 -7.81 -8.01 16.38
N LYS A 38 -7.52 -7.61 17.61
CA LYS A 38 -6.14 -7.52 18.12
C LYS A 38 -5.40 -8.85 18.03
N GLU A 39 -6.09 -9.97 18.24
CA GLU A 39 -5.49 -11.30 18.19
C GLU A 39 -4.95 -11.64 16.80
N ASP A 40 -5.48 -11.01 15.76
CA ASP A 40 -5.10 -11.29 14.38
C ASP A 40 -4.02 -10.35 13.84
N ILE A 41 -3.64 -9.31 14.59
CA ILE A 41 -2.65 -8.32 14.13
C ILE A 41 -1.34 -8.99 13.70
N LYS A 42 -0.81 -9.86 14.54
CA LYS A 42 0.48 -10.51 14.28
C LYS A 42 0.43 -11.37 13.00
N ARG A 43 -0.64 -12.14 12.84
CA ARG A 43 -0.80 -13.01 11.66
C ARG A 43 -0.91 -12.20 10.38
N TYR A 44 -1.74 -11.16 10.37
CA TYR A 44 -1.93 -10.30 9.20
C TYR A 44 -0.65 -9.53 8.87
N ALA A 45 0.06 -9.03 9.88
CA ALA A 45 1.30 -8.31 9.67
C ALA A 45 2.39 -9.22 9.10
N GLU A 46 2.55 -10.43 9.63
CA GLU A 46 3.51 -11.40 9.12
C GLU A 46 3.22 -11.78 7.67
N ASP A 47 1.96 -12.00 7.33
CA ASP A 47 1.55 -12.36 5.97
C ASP A 47 1.90 -11.26 4.95
N LEU A 48 1.89 -10.00 5.36
CA LEU A 48 2.20 -8.87 4.50
C LEU A 48 3.64 -8.38 4.63
N GLY A 49 4.41 -8.92 5.58
CA GLY A 49 5.82 -8.58 5.77
C GLY A 49 6.06 -7.36 6.67
N TYR A 50 5.14 -7.05 7.57
CA TYR A 50 5.25 -5.93 8.52
C TYR A 50 5.38 -6.44 9.96
N GLU A 51 5.92 -5.59 10.85
CA GLU A 51 6.00 -5.92 12.27
C GLU A 51 4.65 -5.83 12.95
N THR A 52 3.82 -4.87 12.55
CA THR A 52 2.47 -4.67 13.07
C THR A 52 1.60 -3.97 12.03
N LEU A 53 0.29 -4.01 12.24
CA LEU A 53 -0.68 -3.29 11.42
C LEU A 53 -1.72 -2.65 12.33
N PRO A 54 -2.35 -1.53 11.90
CA PRO A 54 -3.49 -0.97 12.63
C PRO A 54 -4.72 -1.86 12.46
N LEU A 55 -5.68 -1.69 13.35
CA LEU A 55 -6.97 -2.35 13.23
C LEU A 55 -7.80 -1.70 12.12
N ARG A 56 -8.70 -2.49 11.52
CA ARG A 56 -9.62 -2.05 10.47
C ARG A 56 -10.69 -1.10 11.01
N GLY A 57 -11.16 -0.20 10.15
CA GLY A 57 -12.39 0.56 10.41
C GLY A 57 -12.24 1.68 11.43
N GLN A 58 -11.05 2.20 11.62
CA GLN A 58 -10.85 3.33 12.53
C GLN A 58 -11.36 4.64 11.93
N THR A 59 -11.74 5.58 12.79
CA THR A 59 -12.14 6.93 12.38
C THR A 59 -10.95 7.81 12.02
N ALA A 60 -9.76 7.44 12.48
CA ALA A 60 -8.49 8.05 12.11
C ALA A 60 -7.37 7.03 12.27
N TYR A 61 -6.38 7.11 11.39
CA TYR A 61 -5.18 6.28 11.44
C TYR A 61 -3.98 7.15 11.74
N THR A 62 -2.95 6.57 12.34
CA THR A 62 -1.68 7.27 12.52
C THR A 62 -0.90 7.20 11.22
N LEU A 63 -0.61 8.36 10.66
CA LEU A 63 0.27 8.53 9.50
C LEU A 63 1.53 9.28 9.96
N TYR A 64 2.47 9.45 9.05
CA TYR A 64 3.75 10.06 9.37
C TYR A 64 4.14 11.06 8.30
N LYS A 65 4.79 12.13 8.72
CA LYS A 65 5.42 13.11 7.82
C LYS A 65 6.89 13.19 8.16
N GLY A 66 7.72 13.47 7.16
CA GLY A 66 9.14 13.65 7.38
C GLY A 66 9.44 15.03 7.96
N LYS A 67 10.49 15.11 8.76
CA LYS A 67 10.98 16.39 9.32
C LYS A 67 11.91 17.04 8.30
N GLU A 68 11.58 18.25 7.88
CA GLU A 68 12.41 19.00 6.95
C GLU A 68 13.75 19.35 7.57
N SER A 69 14.83 19.18 6.82
CA SER A 69 16.19 19.55 7.21
C SER A 69 17.01 19.82 5.95
N PRO A 70 18.23 20.39 6.09
CA PRO A 70 19.11 20.56 4.91
C PRO A 70 19.42 19.25 4.17
N GLU A 71 19.49 18.12 4.87
CA GLU A 71 19.73 16.81 4.30
C GLU A 71 18.45 16.14 3.80
N ALA A 72 17.27 16.64 4.20
CA ALA A 72 15.98 16.07 3.85
C ALA A 72 14.98 17.15 3.44
N PRO A 73 15.16 17.78 2.26
CA PRO A 73 14.26 18.82 1.77
C PRO A 73 12.81 18.30 1.68
N GLY A 74 11.85 19.07 2.25
CA GLY A 74 10.45 18.64 2.30
C GLY A 74 10.19 17.46 3.22
N GLY A 75 11.20 17.04 4.00
CA GLY A 75 11.09 15.89 4.90
C GLY A 75 11.40 14.56 4.22
N TYR A 76 11.93 14.57 3.00
CA TYR A 76 12.23 13.34 2.24
C TYR A 76 13.73 13.12 2.10
N LYS A 77 14.15 11.87 2.24
CA LYS A 77 15.54 11.47 2.02
C LYS A 77 15.57 10.01 1.55
N GLY A 78 16.18 9.78 0.38
CA GLY A 78 16.23 8.45 -0.21
C GLY A 78 14.91 8.06 -0.87
N ARG A 79 14.87 6.83 -1.34
CA ARG A 79 13.75 6.27 -2.08
C ARG A 79 13.47 4.85 -1.64
N LEU A 80 12.24 4.39 -1.88
CA LEU A 80 11.87 2.99 -1.68
C LEU A 80 10.95 2.54 -2.80
N GLY A 81 10.89 1.23 -3.02
CA GLY A 81 10.06 0.65 -4.06
C GLY A 81 8.64 0.35 -3.59
N LEU A 82 7.69 0.64 -4.46
CA LEU A 82 6.34 0.10 -4.35
C LEU A 82 6.22 -1.07 -5.33
N TYR A 83 5.61 -2.16 -4.89
CA TYR A 83 5.56 -3.40 -5.65
C TYR A 83 4.15 -3.87 -5.87
N GLU A 84 3.93 -4.42 -7.06
CA GLU A 84 2.71 -5.14 -7.40
C GLU A 84 3.14 -6.57 -7.72
N VAL A 85 2.75 -7.52 -6.85
CA VAL A 85 3.18 -8.91 -6.95
C VAL A 85 1.96 -9.82 -6.85
N PHE A 86 1.86 -10.79 -7.75
CA PHE A 86 0.83 -11.82 -7.65
C PHE A 86 1.34 -13.13 -8.25
N ASP A 87 0.79 -14.24 -7.76
CA ASP A 87 1.08 -15.56 -8.30
C ASP A 87 0.24 -15.81 -9.56
N VAL A 88 0.85 -16.40 -10.58
CA VAL A 88 0.16 -16.79 -11.79
C VAL A 88 -0.47 -18.16 -11.54
N LYS A 89 -1.72 -18.16 -11.06
CA LYS A 89 -2.49 -19.37 -10.83
C LYS A 89 -3.20 -19.82 -12.13
N GLU A 90 -3.77 -21.02 -12.10
CA GLU A 90 -4.38 -21.63 -13.29
C GLU A 90 -5.39 -20.72 -13.98
N ASN A 91 -6.30 -20.08 -13.25
CA ASN A 91 -7.28 -19.18 -13.83
C ASN A 91 -6.65 -17.95 -14.51
N ILE A 92 -5.53 -17.46 -14.00
CA ILE A 92 -4.80 -16.34 -14.61
C ILE A 92 -4.07 -16.82 -15.86
N GLN A 93 -3.48 -18.02 -15.82
CA GLN A 93 -2.84 -18.61 -16.99
C GLN A 93 -3.83 -18.76 -18.15
N GLU A 94 -5.05 -19.21 -17.87
CA GLU A 94 -6.10 -19.31 -18.87
C GLU A 94 -6.43 -17.96 -19.49
N LEU A 95 -6.55 -16.90 -18.68
CA LEU A 95 -6.83 -15.56 -19.17
C LEU A 95 -5.70 -15.03 -20.06
N ILE A 96 -4.45 -15.29 -19.69
CA ILE A 96 -3.30 -14.91 -20.49
C ILE A 96 -3.31 -15.65 -21.83
N MET A 97 -3.57 -16.95 -21.82
CA MET A 97 -3.64 -17.75 -23.03
C MET A 97 -4.77 -17.33 -23.96
N LYS A 98 -5.90 -16.89 -23.41
CA LYS A 98 -7.05 -16.39 -24.16
C LYS A 98 -6.88 -14.92 -24.57
N ARG A 99 -5.76 -14.31 -24.27
CA ARG A 99 -5.47 -12.88 -24.53
C ARG A 99 -6.52 -11.96 -23.93
N ALA A 100 -6.94 -12.26 -22.70
CA ALA A 100 -7.86 -11.41 -21.95
C ALA A 100 -7.24 -10.04 -21.70
N SER A 101 -8.09 -9.04 -21.42
CA SER A 101 -7.63 -7.68 -21.14
C SER A 101 -6.80 -7.61 -19.87
N SER A 102 -5.95 -6.59 -19.75
CA SER A 102 -5.18 -6.34 -18.53
C SER A 102 -6.09 -6.18 -17.32
N GLY A 103 -7.27 -5.57 -17.48
CA GLY A 103 -8.25 -5.41 -16.41
C GLY A 103 -8.80 -6.73 -15.91
N ASP A 104 -9.08 -7.67 -16.82
CA ASP A 104 -9.58 -9.00 -16.44
C ASP A 104 -8.52 -9.80 -15.70
N ILE A 105 -7.26 -9.74 -16.15
CA ILE A 105 -6.14 -10.41 -15.49
C ILE A 105 -5.93 -9.82 -14.10
N GLN A 106 -6.00 -8.50 -13.96
CA GLN A 106 -5.84 -7.83 -12.68
C GLN A 106 -6.94 -8.23 -11.68
N LYS A 107 -8.19 -8.29 -12.13
CA LYS A 107 -9.30 -8.73 -11.27
C LYS A 107 -9.09 -10.15 -10.77
N ALA A 108 -8.69 -11.05 -11.66
CA ALA A 108 -8.42 -12.44 -11.28
C ALA A 108 -7.25 -12.53 -10.29
N ALA A 109 -6.19 -11.73 -10.50
CA ALA A 109 -5.05 -11.67 -9.60
C ALA A 109 -5.44 -11.16 -8.21
N GLN A 110 -6.30 -10.13 -8.14
CA GLN A 110 -6.80 -9.61 -6.86
C GLN A 110 -7.62 -10.67 -6.11
N MET A 111 -8.43 -11.45 -6.81
CA MET A 111 -9.18 -12.56 -6.20
C MET A 111 -8.25 -13.64 -5.66
N ASN A 112 -7.04 -13.76 -6.20
CA ASN A 112 -6.01 -14.70 -5.74
C ASN A 112 -5.09 -14.10 -4.67
N GLY A 113 -5.44 -12.95 -4.10
CA GLY A 113 -4.66 -12.34 -3.02
C GLY A 113 -3.59 -11.35 -3.48
N MET A 114 -3.67 -10.87 -4.71
CA MET A 114 -2.77 -9.82 -5.19
C MET A 114 -2.90 -8.54 -4.35
N VAL A 115 -1.76 -7.94 -4.02
CA VAL A 115 -1.71 -6.61 -3.42
C VAL A 115 -1.26 -5.64 -4.51
N THR A 116 -2.07 -4.63 -4.81
CA THR A 116 -1.73 -3.64 -5.83
C THR A 116 -0.62 -2.73 -5.35
N MET A 117 0.02 -2.03 -6.29
CA MET A 117 1.07 -1.06 -5.97
C MET A 117 0.56 0.05 -5.05
N GLN A 118 -0.67 0.53 -5.27
CA GLN A 118 -1.29 1.54 -4.41
C GLN A 118 -1.54 0.99 -2.99
N GLN A 119 -2.03 -0.24 -2.88
CA GLN A 119 -2.21 -0.90 -1.58
C GLN A 119 -0.87 -1.08 -0.86
N ASP A 120 0.15 -1.54 -1.55
CA ASP A 120 1.50 -1.66 -0.99
C ASP A 120 2.01 -0.32 -0.47
N GLY A 121 1.80 0.75 -1.24
CA GLY A 121 2.18 2.10 -0.85
C GLY A 121 1.44 2.59 0.39
N TYR A 122 0.13 2.35 0.47
CA TYR A 122 -0.65 2.74 1.64
C TYR A 122 -0.21 2.00 2.90
N LEU A 123 0.10 0.71 2.79
CA LEU A 123 0.65 -0.05 3.92
C LEU A 123 2.01 0.50 4.36
N LYS A 124 2.86 0.89 3.43
CA LYS A 124 4.16 1.51 3.73
C LYS A 124 4.01 2.90 4.37
N ALA A 125 3.01 3.66 3.96
CA ALA A 125 2.69 4.94 4.62
C ALA A 125 2.24 4.72 6.07
N LEU A 126 1.41 3.71 6.32
CA LEU A 126 1.00 3.34 7.67
C LEU A 126 2.20 2.86 8.52
N ALA A 127 3.21 2.29 7.90
CA ALA A 127 4.44 1.85 8.56
C ALA A 127 5.45 2.98 8.82
N GLY A 128 5.17 4.20 8.34
CA GLY A 128 6.04 5.34 8.56
C GLY A 128 7.21 5.45 7.59
N LEU A 129 7.10 4.82 6.41
CA LEU A 129 8.19 4.81 5.42
C LEU A 129 8.03 5.88 4.36
N THR A 130 6.80 6.26 4.02
CA THR A 130 6.50 7.26 3.00
C THR A 130 5.20 7.98 3.34
N THR A 131 4.66 8.78 2.42
CA THR A 131 3.41 9.52 2.60
C THR A 131 2.37 9.08 1.57
N LEU A 132 1.08 9.29 1.89
CA LEU A 132 0.00 9.02 0.93
C LEU A 132 0.14 9.90 -0.31
N ALA A 133 0.62 11.13 -0.17
CA ALA A 133 0.85 12.02 -1.31
C ALA A 133 1.85 11.43 -2.30
N GLU A 134 2.95 10.85 -1.80
CA GLU A 134 3.94 10.19 -2.65
C GLU A 134 3.36 8.97 -3.36
N VAL A 135 2.60 8.15 -2.64
CA VAL A 135 1.96 6.97 -3.21
C VAL A 135 0.98 7.38 -4.31
N ASN A 136 0.13 8.36 -4.05
CA ASN A 136 -0.85 8.82 -5.03
C ASN A 136 -0.19 9.45 -6.26
N ARG A 137 0.96 10.10 -6.09
CA ARG A 137 1.70 10.69 -7.21
C ARG A 137 2.15 9.65 -8.23
N VAL A 138 2.53 8.44 -7.78
CA VAL A 138 3.11 7.42 -8.67
C VAL A 138 2.17 6.26 -8.96
N ALA A 139 1.16 6.00 -8.14
CA ALA A 139 0.34 4.79 -8.25
C ALA A 139 -1.14 5.05 -8.56
N ALA A 140 -1.64 6.29 -8.39
CA ALA A 140 -3.06 6.57 -8.59
C ALA A 140 -3.53 6.29 -10.02
N ASP A 141 -2.69 6.53 -11.01
CA ASP A 141 -3.04 6.36 -12.43
C ASP A 141 -3.16 4.89 -12.84
N ASP A 142 -2.68 3.98 -12.02
CA ASP A 142 -2.75 2.54 -12.30
C ASP A 142 -4.14 1.95 -12.00
N VAL A 143 -5.05 2.76 -11.50
CA VAL A 143 -6.41 2.36 -11.08
C VAL A 143 -7.46 2.65 -12.16
N ALA A 144 -7.03 3.22 -13.24
CA ALA A 144 -7.93 3.58 -14.35
C ALA A 144 -8.54 2.35 -15.02
#